data_ec67d5372556ec1df17a8034e85b8274
#
_entry.id   ec67d5372556ec1df17a8034e85b8274
#
_cell.length_a   1.000
_cell.length_b   1.000
_cell.length_c   1.000
_cell.angle_alpha   90.00
_cell.angle_beta   90.00
_cell.angle_gamma   90.00
#
_symmetry.space_group_name_H-M   'P 1'
#
loop_
_entity.id
_entity.type
_entity.pdbx_description
1 polymer ?
#
loop_
_entity_poly.entity_id
_entity_poly.type
_entity_poly.pdbx_seq_one_letter_code
_entity_poly.pdbx_strand_id
1 'polypeptide(L)'
;MPTDRKLGAADELARQLRLRDMGGIIVVDFIDMNEAENRQKLYERMCANMQKDRARHNILPLSKFGLMQITRQRVRPAMDV
;
A
#
# COMPACT_ATOMS: atom_id res chain seq x y z
N MET A 1 -12.64 4.35 -15.47
CA MET A 1 -13.18 4.79 -14.18
C MET A 1 -12.07 5.19 -13.24
N PRO A 2 -12.21 6.31 -12.52
CA PRO A 2 -11.16 6.73 -11.59
C PRO A 2 -10.84 5.69 -10.52
N THR A 3 -11.86 4.97 -10.02
CA THR A 3 -11.65 3.94 -9.00
C THR A 3 -10.77 2.82 -9.53
N ASP A 4 -10.98 2.41 -10.79
CA ASP A 4 -10.18 1.33 -11.38
C ASP A 4 -8.71 1.75 -11.50
N ARG A 5 -8.46 3.00 -11.85
CA ARG A 5 -7.10 3.53 -11.90
C ARG A 5 -6.43 3.50 -10.54
N LYS A 6 -7.18 3.87 -9.49
CA LYS A 6 -6.63 3.86 -8.13
C LYS A 6 -6.34 2.44 -7.66
N LEU A 7 -7.22 1.50 -8.01
CA LEU A 7 -6.98 0.09 -7.68
C LEU A 7 -5.76 -0.45 -8.42
N GLY A 8 -5.60 -0.07 -9.69
CA GLY A 8 -4.42 -0.45 -10.45
C GLY A 8 -3.14 0.16 -9.88
N ALA A 9 -3.22 1.40 -9.40
CA ALA A 9 -2.08 2.05 -8.75
C ALA A 9 -1.70 1.31 -7.46
N ALA A 10 -2.70 0.82 -6.71
CA ALA A 10 -2.43 0.05 -5.50
C ALA A 10 -1.71 -1.25 -5.82
N ASP A 11 -2.13 -1.93 -6.89
CA ASP A 11 -1.47 -3.16 -7.34
C ASP A 11 0.00 -2.90 -7.68
N GLU A 12 0.27 -1.84 -8.45
CA GLU A 12 1.62 -1.50 -8.86
C GLU A 12 2.47 -1.07 -7.68
N LEU A 13 1.89 -0.33 -6.75
CA LEU A 13 2.62 0.08 -5.55
C LEU A 13 3.07 -1.14 -4.75
N ALA A 14 2.15 -2.07 -4.50
CA ALA A 14 2.48 -3.28 -3.76
C ALA A 14 3.58 -4.07 -4.47
N ARG A 15 3.51 -4.15 -5.79
CA ARG A 15 4.53 -4.83 -6.58
C ARG A 15 5.89 -4.17 -6.42
N GLN A 16 5.95 -2.84 -6.46
CA GLN A 16 7.20 -2.10 -6.30
C GLN A 16 7.78 -2.28 -4.91
N LEU A 17 6.94 -2.29 -3.88
CA LEU A 17 7.41 -2.51 -2.52
C LEU A 17 8.11 -3.86 -2.39
N ARG A 18 7.56 -4.89 -3.02
CA ARG A 18 8.14 -6.22 -2.98
C ARG A 18 9.43 -6.31 -3.80
N LEU A 19 9.39 -5.78 -5.04
CA LEU A 19 10.54 -5.87 -5.95
C LEU A 19 11.76 -5.14 -5.41
N ARG A 20 11.54 -3.99 -4.79
CA ARG A 20 12.62 -3.18 -4.23
C ARG A 20 12.92 -3.49 -2.78
N ASP A 21 12.14 -4.39 -2.17
CA ASP A 21 12.28 -4.73 -0.75
C ASP A 21 12.30 -3.48 0.13
N MET A 22 11.33 -2.58 -0.12
CA MET A 22 11.25 -1.33 0.60
C MET A 22 10.73 -1.55 2.02
N GLY A 23 11.41 -0.96 3.00
CA GLY A 23 11.02 -1.08 4.39
C GLY A 23 10.77 0.27 5.03
N GLY A 24 10.21 0.24 6.23
CA GLY A 24 9.89 1.43 6.98
C GLY A 24 8.43 1.84 6.83
N ILE A 25 8.17 3.12 6.99
CA ILE A 25 6.82 3.67 6.90
C ILE A 25 6.64 4.30 5.51
N ILE A 26 5.67 3.80 4.78
CA ILE A 26 5.34 4.32 3.45
C ILE A 26 3.97 4.99 3.54
N VAL A 27 3.90 6.24 3.13
CA VAL A 27 2.63 6.98 3.11
C VAL A 27 2.22 7.18 1.66
N VAL A 28 1.00 6.76 1.34
CA VAL A 28 0.47 6.86 -0.01
C VAL A 28 -0.69 7.83 -0.02
N ASP A 29 -0.72 8.69 -1.02
CA ASP A 29 -1.69 9.75 -1.16
C ASP A 29 -2.83 9.31 -2.07
N PHE A 30 -4.02 9.18 -1.50
CA PHE A 30 -5.25 8.88 -2.24
C PHE A 30 -6.32 9.93 -1.93
N ILE A 31 -5.91 11.19 -1.90
CA ILE A 31 -6.78 12.32 -1.51
C ILE A 31 -8.06 12.37 -2.36
N ASP A 32 -7.97 11.94 -3.61
CA ASP A 32 -9.11 11.99 -4.54
C ASP A 32 -10.21 10.98 -4.21
N MET A 33 -9.93 10.03 -3.32
CA MET A 33 -10.90 9.00 -2.96
C MET A 33 -11.83 9.51 -1.87
N ASN A 34 -12.95 10.09 -2.29
CA ASN A 34 -13.89 10.73 -1.37
C ASN A 34 -14.96 9.79 -0.84
N GLU A 35 -15.34 8.77 -1.61
CA GLU A 35 -16.40 7.87 -1.22
C GLU A 35 -15.91 6.77 -0.28
N ALA A 36 -16.62 6.55 0.81
CA ALA A 36 -16.24 5.54 1.79
C ALA A 36 -16.15 4.14 1.19
N GLU A 37 -17.06 3.80 0.28
CA GLU A 37 -17.07 2.52 -0.39
C GLU A 37 -15.79 2.31 -1.21
N ASN A 38 -15.36 3.35 -1.93
CA ASN A 38 -14.16 3.28 -2.74
C ASN A 38 -12.91 3.20 -1.89
N ARG A 39 -12.90 3.89 -0.76
CA ARG A 39 -11.80 3.81 0.20
C ARG A 39 -11.67 2.40 0.77
N GLN A 40 -12.80 1.78 1.08
CA GLN A 40 -12.81 0.43 1.60
C GLN A 40 -12.29 -0.56 0.56
N LYS A 41 -12.72 -0.42 -0.68
CA LYS A 41 -12.24 -1.27 -1.78
C LYS A 41 -10.73 -1.14 -1.96
N LEU A 42 -10.23 0.08 -1.90
CA LEU A 42 -8.81 0.35 -2.05
C LEU A 42 -8.01 -0.31 -0.92
N TYR A 43 -8.49 -0.17 0.30
CA TYR A 43 -7.85 -0.78 1.45
C TYR A 43 -7.82 -2.31 1.32
N GLU A 44 -8.95 -2.90 0.96
CA GLU A 44 -9.04 -4.35 0.78
C GLU A 44 -8.12 -4.84 -0.34
N ARG A 45 -8.05 -4.09 -1.44
CA ARG A 45 -7.18 -4.43 -2.55
C ARG A 45 -5.71 -4.39 -2.14
N MET A 46 -5.33 -3.35 -1.40
CA MET A 46 -3.97 -3.23 -0.92
C MET A 46 -3.62 -4.38 0.04
N CYS A 47 -4.52 -4.71 0.96
CA CYS A 47 -4.32 -5.82 1.87
C CYS A 47 -4.15 -7.14 1.11
N ALA A 48 -5.00 -7.39 0.11
CA ALA A 48 -4.91 -8.60 -0.69
C ALA A 48 -3.57 -8.68 -1.43
N ASN A 49 -3.12 -7.57 -1.99
CA ASN A 49 -1.83 -7.52 -2.68
C ASN A 49 -0.67 -7.77 -1.73
N MET A 50 -0.72 -7.19 -0.55
CA MET A 50 0.36 -7.33 0.41
C MET A 50 0.41 -8.70 1.06
N GLN A 51 -0.69 -9.45 1.06
CA GLN A 51 -0.69 -10.82 1.56
C GLN A 51 0.24 -11.73 0.76
N LYS A 52 0.53 -11.38 -0.47
CA LYS A 52 1.47 -12.14 -1.32
C LYS A 52 2.92 -11.86 -0.94
N ASP A 53 3.15 -10.90 -0.08
CA ASP A 53 4.48 -10.47 0.33
C ASP A 53 4.96 -11.33 1.50
N ARG A 54 6.22 -11.73 1.46
CA ARG A 54 6.85 -12.45 2.57
C ARG A 54 7.13 -11.55 3.76
N ALA A 55 7.26 -10.27 3.52
CA ALA A 55 7.63 -9.33 4.55
C ALA A 55 6.48 -9.13 5.54
N ARG A 56 6.84 -8.91 6.78
CA ARG A 56 5.86 -8.46 7.77
C ARG A 56 5.43 -7.04 7.40
N HIS A 57 4.16 -6.82 7.44
CA HIS A 57 3.60 -5.51 7.08
C HIS A 57 2.36 -5.23 7.89
N ASN A 58 2.01 -3.96 7.96
CA ASN A 58 0.78 -3.50 8.56
C ASN A 58 0.23 -2.38 7.71
N ILE A 59 -1.04 -2.45 7.37
CA ILE A 59 -1.70 -1.46 6.54
C ILE A 59 -2.82 -0.83 7.34
N LEU A 60 -2.77 0.49 7.48
CA LEU A 60 -3.85 1.21 8.14
C LEU A 60 -4.83 1.68 7.08
N PRO A 61 -6.15 1.70 7.41
CA PRO A 61 -7.14 2.24 6.48
C PRO A 61 -6.84 3.70 6.16
N LEU A 62 -7.38 4.16 5.02
CA LEU A 62 -7.25 5.56 4.64
C LEU A 62 -7.73 6.47 5.75
N SER A 63 -6.91 7.46 6.08
CA SER A 63 -7.29 8.48 7.05
C SER A 63 -8.35 9.40 6.46
N LYS A 64 -8.92 10.25 7.31
CA LYS A 64 -9.88 11.25 6.84
C LYS A 64 -9.27 12.23 5.85
N PHE A 65 -7.96 12.30 5.79
CA PHE A 65 -7.24 13.16 4.85
C PHE A 65 -6.89 12.45 3.54
N GLY A 66 -7.27 11.18 3.39
CA GLY A 66 -7.00 10.43 2.18
C GLY A 66 -5.61 9.82 2.11
N LEU A 67 -4.93 9.71 3.24
CA LEU A 67 -3.59 9.14 3.30
C LEU A 67 -3.64 7.71 3.84
N MET A 68 -2.95 6.79 3.17
CA MET A 68 -2.82 5.41 3.60
C MET A 68 -1.39 5.17 4.09
N GLN A 69 -1.26 4.63 5.28
CA GLN A 69 0.04 4.32 5.85
C GLN A 69 0.29 2.82 5.80
N ILE A 70 1.45 2.45 5.26
CA ILE A 70 1.88 1.07 5.17
C ILE A 70 3.21 0.97 5.90
N THR A 71 3.29 0.04 6.84
CA THR A 71 4.55 -0.27 7.52
C THR A 71 5.02 -1.61 7.00
N ARG A 72 6.25 -1.70 6.54
CA ARG A 72 6.79 -2.91 5.97
C ARG A 72 8.19 -3.15 6.49
N GLN A 73 8.47 -4.40 6.85
CA GLN A 73 9.80 -4.80 7.30
C GLN A 73 10.54 -5.42 6.12
N ARG A 74 11.81 -5.03 5.94
CA ARG A 74 12.59 -5.59 4.84
C ARG A 74 12.80 -7.08 5.04
N VAL A 75 12.72 -7.84 3.94
CA VAL A 75 13.02 -9.26 3.94
C VAL A 75 14.52 -9.47 3.92
N ARG A 76 15.24 -8.70 3.11
CA ARG A 76 16.68 -8.78 3.02
C ARG A 76 17.32 -7.76 3.95
N PRO A 77 18.35 -8.15 4.68
CA PRO A 77 19.05 -7.17 5.51
C PRO A 77 19.67 -6.07 4.64
N ALA A 78 19.73 -4.87 5.20
CA ALA A 78 20.40 -3.78 4.51
C ALA A 78 21.86 -4.16 4.32
N MET A 79 22.36 -3.95 3.10
CA MET A 79 23.74 -4.25 2.83
C MET A 79 24.62 -3.17 3.44
N ASP A 80 25.47 -3.58 4.35
CA ASP A 80 26.49 -2.70 4.89
C ASP A 80 27.63 -2.61 3.90
N VAL A 81 27.95 -1.45 3.55
CA VAL A 81 29.05 -1.22 2.60
C VAL A 81 30.24 -0.66 3.34
#